data_0028f39ab59461d4e3208f1dd25b2a19
#
_entry.id   0028f39ab59461d4e3208f1dd25b2a19
#
_cell.length_a   1.000
_cell.length_b   1.000
_cell.length_c   1.000
_cell.angle_alpha   90.00
_cell.angle_beta   90.00
_cell.angle_gamma   90.00
#
_symmetry.space_group_name_H-M   'P 1'
#
loop_
_entity.id
_entity.type
_entity.pdbx_description
1 polymer ?
#
loop_
_entity_poly.entity_id
_entity_poly.type
_entity_poly.pdbx_seq_one_letter_code
_entity_poly.pdbx_strand_id
1 'polypeptide(L)'
;MALRFYSHNGCVLTVGAEAFLLQVLVVVVSLHQQPLNVKGVTEKSGCDYFQGNWVYDNSYPLYDTSKCAFIEKEFNCQKNGRPDKLYLKYKWKPSGCDLPRFDGQDFLRRNKGKKIMFVGDSLSLNQWQSLTCMLYTSVPHTAYTDVRRESLSIFTFTEYNVSLMLFRYAFLVDIVAEKIGRVLKLDSIQGSKIWQGADTLIFNSWHWWLHTGRKQPWDYIQEGNKYYKDMDRLAAYEKGLSTWAKWVDSNVDPSRTRVFFQGVSPDHMNGSDWNEPQAKNCQAQKQPVFGSRYSGGPHPAEIKVRNVLSRMVKPVYLLDVTMLSQLRKDGHPSVYGSGGHLDMDCSHWCLAGVPDTWNQILYATLSQH
;
A
#
# COMPACT_ATOMS: atom_id res chain seq x y z
N MET A 1 -30.36 -21.89 44.51
CA MET A 1 -31.29 -21.06 45.31
C MET A 1 -32.55 -20.93 44.48
N ALA A 2 -33.58 -21.69 44.77
CA ALA A 2 -34.81 -21.79 43.98
C ALA A 2 -35.88 -20.92 44.64
N LEU A 3 -36.43 -19.96 43.90
CA LEU A 3 -37.58 -19.13 44.32
C LEU A 3 -38.84 -19.89 43.91
N ARG A 4 -39.67 -20.26 44.90
CA ARG A 4 -41.03 -20.80 44.71
C ARG A 4 -42.05 -19.63 44.79
N PHE A 5 -42.84 -19.48 43.74
CA PHE A 5 -44.05 -18.71 43.76
C PHE A 5 -45.26 -19.65 43.81
N TYR A 6 -46.13 -19.46 44.76
CA TYR A 6 -47.47 -20.13 44.85
C TYR A 6 -48.52 -19.27 44.13
N SER A 7 -49.26 -19.86 43.21
CA SER A 7 -50.51 -19.33 42.67
C SER A 7 -51.62 -20.30 42.93
N HIS A 8 -52.74 -19.79 43.42
CA HIS A 8 -53.99 -20.50 43.61
C HIS A 8 -54.56 -20.92 42.25
N ASN A 9 -54.53 -22.15 41.97
CA ASN A 9 -55.33 -23.05 41.10
C ASN A 9 -54.38 -23.97 40.32
N GLY A 10 -54.41 -25.22 40.73
CA GLY A 10 -53.49 -26.26 40.28
C GLY A 10 -53.57 -26.58 38.81
N CYS A 11 -52.54 -26.23 38.10
CA CYS A 11 -52.08 -26.98 36.93
C CYS A 11 -50.56 -26.72 36.78
N VAL A 12 -49.77 -27.78 36.93
CA VAL A 12 -48.32 -27.74 36.74
C VAL A 12 -48.02 -28.01 35.27
N LEU A 13 -47.58 -26.99 34.55
CA LEU A 13 -46.97 -27.16 33.24
C LEU A 13 -45.44 -27.09 33.41
N THR A 14 -44.81 -28.23 33.32
CA THR A 14 -43.35 -28.32 33.17
C THR A 14 -42.99 -28.05 31.71
N VAL A 15 -42.42 -26.90 31.44
CA VAL A 15 -41.80 -26.62 30.14
C VAL A 15 -40.31 -26.95 30.29
N GLY A 16 -39.88 -27.98 29.57
CA GLY A 16 -38.53 -28.49 29.62
C GLY A 16 -37.49 -27.49 29.07
N ALA A 17 -36.40 -27.41 29.78
CA ALA A 17 -35.24 -26.54 29.52
C ALA A 17 -34.45 -26.89 28.25
N GLU A 18 -34.92 -27.82 27.44
CA GLU A 18 -34.17 -28.31 26.25
C GLU A 18 -34.48 -27.54 24.95
N ALA A 19 -35.56 -26.75 24.89
CA ALA A 19 -35.92 -26.04 23.66
C ALA A 19 -35.17 -24.71 23.48
N PHE A 20 -34.50 -24.18 24.50
CA PHE A 20 -33.79 -22.88 24.43
C PHE A 20 -32.31 -23.02 24.00
N LEU A 21 -31.70 -24.18 24.11
CA LEU A 21 -30.29 -24.42 23.72
C LEU A 21 -30.11 -24.67 22.22
N LEU A 22 -31.18 -25.12 21.51
CA LEU A 22 -31.08 -25.36 20.06
C LEU A 22 -31.25 -24.09 19.21
N GLN A 23 -31.86 -23.03 19.72
CA GLN A 23 -31.99 -21.79 18.94
C GLN A 23 -30.80 -20.85 19.08
N VAL A 24 -29.97 -20.99 20.09
CA VAL A 24 -28.74 -20.19 20.25
C VAL A 24 -27.57 -20.80 19.47
N LEU A 25 -27.58 -22.11 19.19
CA LEU A 25 -26.51 -22.77 18.42
C LEU A 25 -26.59 -22.56 16.91
N VAL A 26 -27.76 -22.19 16.36
CA VAL A 26 -27.93 -21.96 14.93
C VAL A 26 -27.50 -20.56 14.48
N VAL A 27 -27.40 -19.58 15.40
CA VAL A 27 -27.00 -18.20 15.07
C VAL A 27 -25.48 -18.00 15.12
N VAL A 28 -24.72 -18.90 15.76
CA VAL A 28 -23.25 -18.74 15.90
C VAL A 28 -22.45 -19.39 14.77
N VAL A 29 -23.07 -20.20 13.90
CA VAL A 29 -22.34 -20.94 12.83
C VAL A 29 -22.40 -20.26 11.45
N SER A 30 -23.06 -19.10 11.30
CA SER A 30 -23.21 -18.43 10.00
C SER A 30 -22.41 -17.14 9.82
N LEU A 31 -21.38 -16.91 10.63
CA LEU A 31 -20.37 -15.88 10.34
C LEU A 31 -19.07 -16.49 9.80
N HIS A 32 -19.20 -17.43 8.87
CA HIS A 32 -18.11 -17.69 7.94
C HIS A 32 -18.06 -16.51 6.97
N GLN A 33 -17.02 -15.72 7.12
CA GLN A 33 -16.64 -14.67 6.17
C GLN A 33 -16.54 -15.29 4.79
N GLN A 34 -17.53 -15.03 3.95
CA GLN A 34 -17.37 -15.28 2.52
C GLN A 34 -16.26 -14.35 2.02
N PRO A 35 -15.27 -14.85 1.28
CA PRO A 35 -14.30 -13.99 0.63
C PRO A 35 -15.07 -13.05 -0.32
N LEU A 36 -14.88 -11.74 -0.13
CA LEU A 36 -15.41 -10.72 -1.03
C LEU A 36 -14.86 -11.01 -2.43
N ASN A 37 -15.74 -11.47 -3.31
CA ASN A 37 -15.43 -11.76 -4.69
C ASN A 37 -15.20 -10.42 -5.42
N VAL A 38 -13.96 -9.95 -5.46
CA VAL A 38 -13.55 -8.80 -6.27
C VAL A 38 -13.64 -9.26 -7.72
N LYS A 39 -14.73 -8.91 -8.40
CA LYS A 39 -14.87 -9.11 -9.85
C LYS A 39 -13.73 -8.35 -10.55
N GLY A 40 -12.74 -9.07 -11.05
CA GLY A 40 -11.62 -8.46 -11.77
C GLY A 40 -10.39 -9.36 -11.96
N VAL A 41 -10.35 -10.53 -11.32
CA VAL A 41 -9.31 -11.52 -11.61
C VAL A 41 -10.00 -12.77 -12.14
N THR A 42 -9.99 -12.95 -13.45
CA THR A 42 -10.23 -14.27 -14.03
C THR A 42 -9.16 -15.20 -13.47
N GLU A 43 -9.57 -16.14 -12.62
CA GLU A 43 -8.75 -17.29 -12.23
C GLU A 43 -8.35 -18.09 -13.48
N LYS A 44 -7.28 -17.70 -14.12
CA LYS A 44 -6.36 -18.70 -14.68
C LYS A 44 -5.61 -19.23 -13.47
N SER A 45 -5.53 -20.54 -13.29
CA SER A 45 -4.76 -21.28 -12.27
C SER A 45 -3.41 -20.61 -11.96
N GLY A 46 -3.43 -19.47 -11.33
CA GLY A 46 -2.33 -18.53 -11.16
C GLY A 46 -1.96 -18.46 -9.70
N CYS A 47 -0.70 -18.33 -9.48
CA CYS A 47 -0.05 -18.07 -8.21
C CYS A 47 -0.60 -16.82 -7.52
N ASP A 48 -1.00 -16.92 -6.26
CA ASP A 48 -1.22 -15.76 -5.40
C ASP A 48 0.13 -15.27 -4.86
N TYR A 49 0.68 -14.23 -5.48
CA TYR A 49 1.95 -13.65 -5.07
C TYR A 49 1.87 -12.89 -3.74
N PHE A 50 0.68 -12.64 -3.20
CA PHE A 50 0.48 -11.80 -2.02
C PHE A 50 0.40 -12.58 -0.71
N GLN A 51 0.19 -13.90 -0.77
CA GLN A 51 0.18 -14.78 0.39
C GLN A 51 1.49 -15.56 0.48
N GLY A 52 2.22 -15.44 1.60
CA GLY A 52 3.52 -16.09 1.72
C GLY A 52 4.24 -15.76 3.02
N ASN A 53 5.56 -15.91 2.98
CA ASN A 53 6.45 -15.67 4.11
C ASN A 53 7.72 -14.97 3.66
N TRP A 54 8.33 -14.18 4.56
CA TRP A 54 9.69 -13.69 4.37
C TRP A 54 10.69 -14.77 4.78
N VAL A 55 11.61 -15.09 3.87
CA VAL A 55 12.64 -16.09 4.07
C VAL A 55 14.03 -15.48 3.86
N TYR A 56 15.01 -15.96 4.62
CA TYR A 56 16.39 -15.52 4.49
C TYR A 56 16.99 -16.04 3.18
N ASP A 57 17.70 -15.16 2.45
CA ASP A 57 18.39 -15.50 1.21
C ASP A 57 19.67 -14.64 1.04
N ASN A 58 20.83 -15.29 1.02
CA ASN A 58 22.12 -14.62 0.88
C ASN A 58 22.29 -13.88 -0.46
N SER A 59 21.53 -14.26 -1.51
CA SER A 59 21.59 -13.62 -2.82
C SER A 59 20.94 -12.24 -2.88
N TYR A 60 20.32 -11.80 -1.79
CA TYR A 60 19.76 -10.46 -1.65
C TYR A 60 20.73 -9.51 -0.94
N PRO A 61 20.66 -8.20 -1.19
CA PRO A 61 19.66 -7.48 -1.99
C PRO A 61 19.82 -7.69 -3.51
N LEU A 62 18.83 -7.29 -4.29
CA LEU A 62 18.83 -7.41 -5.76
C LEU A 62 19.86 -6.47 -6.41
N TYR A 63 20.27 -5.41 -5.73
CA TYR A 63 21.21 -4.39 -6.22
C TYR A 63 21.99 -3.75 -5.06
N ASP A 64 23.06 -3.08 -5.41
CA ASP A 64 23.84 -2.24 -4.50
C ASP A 64 23.39 -0.78 -4.65
N THR A 65 22.85 -0.21 -3.58
CA THR A 65 22.35 1.18 -3.56
C THR A 65 23.42 2.22 -3.78
N SER A 66 24.69 1.91 -3.52
CA SER A 66 25.81 2.83 -3.78
C SER A 66 25.94 3.20 -5.26
N LYS A 67 25.39 2.37 -6.16
CA LYS A 67 25.36 2.62 -7.60
C LYS A 67 24.25 3.59 -8.03
N CYS A 68 23.31 3.92 -7.16
CA CYS A 68 22.12 4.72 -7.46
C CYS A 68 22.20 6.09 -6.80
N ALA A 69 22.91 7.02 -7.41
CA ALA A 69 23.16 8.36 -6.84
C ALA A 69 21.87 9.19 -6.69
N PHE A 70 20.79 8.82 -7.36
CA PHE A 70 19.50 9.51 -7.38
C PHE A 70 18.55 9.09 -6.25
N ILE A 71 18.92 8.10 -5.42
CA ILE A 71 18.11 7.71 -4.24
C ILE A 71 18.10 8.87 -3.25
N GLU A 72 16.88 9.26 -2.82
CA GLU A 72 16.72 10.29 -1.79
C GLU A 72 17.38 9.88 -0.48
N LYS A 73 17.94 10.88 0.19
CA LYS A 73 18.68 10.67 1.44
C LYS A 73 17.86 9.91 2.49
N GLU A 74 16.57 10.20 2.58
CA GLU A 74 15.65 9.59 3.56
C GLU A 74 15.53 8.08 3.42
N PHE A 75 15.76 7.51 2.24
CA PHE A 75 15.67 6.08 1.99
C PHE A 75 17.02 5.36 1.98
N ASN A 76 18.13 6.10 1.98
CA ASN A 76 19.46 5.52 1.85
C ASN A 76 20.08 5.16 3.20
N CYS A 77 19.46 4.21 3.90
CA CYS A 77 19.78 3.85 5.27
C CYS A 77 21.25 3.44 5.46
N GLN A 78 21.84 2.71 4.51
CA GLN A 78 23.24 2.29 4.59
C GLN A 78 24.21 3.48 4.48
N LYS A 79 23.94 4.42 3.58
CA LYS A 79 24.73 5.65 3.45
C LYS A 79 24.56 6.55 4.68
N ASN A 80 23.40 6.49 5.33
CA ASN A 80 23.09 7.23 6.56
C ASN A 80 23.65 6.54 7.82
N GLY A 81 24.43 5.48 7.66
CA GLY A 81 25.14 4.82 8.77
C GLY A 81 24.38 3.71 9.47
N ARG A 82 23.31 3.13 8.88
CA ARG A 82 22.65 1.94 9.44
C ARG A 82 23.64 0.77 9.48
N PRO A 83 24.04 0.27 10.66
CA PRO A 83 25.07 -0.76 10.78
C PRO A 83 24.56 -2.14 10.44
N ASP A 84 23.26 -2.38 10.64
CA ASP A 84 22.59 -3.64 10.36
C ASP A 84 22.32 -3.81 8.87
N LYS A 85 22.63 -5.00 8.35
CA LYS A 85 22.39 -5.41 6.96
C LYS A 85 21.48 -6.63 6.85
N LEU A 86 20.97 -7.13 7.97
CA LEU A 86 20.16 -8.34 7.98
C LEU A 86 18.83 -8.13 7.24
N TYR A 87 18.20 -6.94 7.41
CA TYR A 87 16.95 -6.58 6.71
C TYR A 87 17.07 -6.67 5.18
N LEU A 88 18.26 -6.55 4.61
CA LEU A 88 18.52 -6.68 3.18
C LEU A 88 18.46 -8.14 2.68
N LYS A 89 18.52 -9.12 3.60
CA LYS A 89 18.69 -10.55 3.30
C LYS A 89 17.37 -11.31 3.26
N TYR A 90 16.24 -10.64 3.34
CA TYR A 90 14.95 -11.30 3.27
C TYR A 90 14.32 -11.12 1.90
N LYS A 91 13.84 -12.24 1.33
CA LYS A 91 13.00 -12.28 0.14
C LYS A 91 11.60 -12.75 0.47
N TRP A 92 10.63 -12.29 -0.28
CA TRP A 92 9.28 -12.79 -0.20
C TRP A 92 9.15 -14.12 -0.93
N LYS A 93 8.56 -15.12 -0.28
CA LYS A 93 8.26 -16.44 -0.86
C LYS A 93 6.76 -16.68 -0.79
N PRO A 94 6.03 -16.60 -1.91
CA PRO A 94 4.63 -16.97 -1.97
C PRO A 94 4.40 -18.43 -1.53
N SER A 95 3.21 -18.71 -0.96
CA SER A 95 2.93 -20.05 -0.38
C SER A 95 2.69 -21.13 -1.43
N GLY A 96 2.15 -20.80 -2.60
CA GLY A 96 1.71 -21.76 -3.62
C GLY A 96 2.58 -21.80 -4.88
N CYS A 97 3.63 -20.98 -4.97
CA CYS A 97 4.40 -20.80 -6.19
C CYS A 97 5.69 -20.02 -5.94
N ASP A 98 6.50 -19.86 -6.97
CA ASP A 98 7.71 -19.04 -6.91
C ASP A 98 7.46 -17.65 -7.51
N LEU A 99 7.88 -16.61 -6.80
CA LEU A 99 7.93 -15.26 -7.34
C LEU A 99 9.15 -15.19 -8.30
N PRO A 100 8.95 -14.88 -9.59
CA PRO A 100 10.04 -14.75 -10.54
C PRO A 100 11.07 -13.73 -10.04
N ARG A 101 12.36 -14.08 -10.20
CA ARG A 101 13.41 -13.10 -9.91
C ARG A 101 13.31 -11.94 -10.90
N PHE A 102 13.48 -10.73 -10.41
CA PHE A 102 13.41 -9.53 -11.25
C PHE A 102 14.51 -9.55 -12.31
N ASP A 103 14.09 -9.40 -13.56
CA ASP A 103 14.97 -9.20 -14.73
C ASP A 103 14.68 -7.81 -15.32
N GLY A 104 15.57 -6.84 -15.02
CA GLY A 104 15.39 -5.47 -15.47
C GLY A 104 15.54 -5.29 -16.98
N GLN A 105 16.38 -6.11 -17.64
CA GLN A 105 16.51 -6.06 -19.09
C GLN A 105 15.23 -6.57 -19.77
N ASP A 106 14.65 -7.66 -19.27
CA ASP A 106 13.36 -8.16 -19.76
C ASP A 106 12.24 -7.15 -19.49
N PHE A 107 12.21 -6.53 -18.30
CA PHE A 107 11.26 -5.48 -17.99
C PHE A 107 11.32 -4.33 -19.01
N LEU A 108 12.51 -3.79 -19.28
CA LEU A 108 12.71 -2.68 -20.22
C LEU A 108 12.33 -3.07 -21.64
N ARG A 109 12.69 -4.29 -22.07
CA ARG A 109 12.36 -4.81 -23.40
C ARG A 109 10.85 -4.92 -23.62
N ARG A 110 10.10 -5.49 -22.65
CA ARG A 110 8.64 -5.66 -22.70
C ARG A 110 7.89 -4.31 -22.66
N ASN A 111 8.46 -3.34 -21.97
CA ASN A 111 7.88 -2.02 -21.83
C ASN A 111 8.46 -0.98 -22.79
N LYS A 112 9.14 -1.42 -23.87
CA LYS A 112 9.73 -0.50 -24.84
C LYS A 112 8.70 0.50 -25.36
N GLY A 113 9.03 1.79 -25.33
CA GLY A 113 8.17 2.89 -25.76
C GLY A 113 7.07 3.27 -24.77
N LYS A 114 7.00 2.62 -23.57
CA LYS A 114 5.93 2.80 -22.59
C LYS A 114 6.26 3.85 -21.53
N LYS A 115 5.19 4.48 -21.03
CA LYS A 115 5.21 5.41 -19.90
C LYS A 115 4.53 4.75 -18.71
N ILE A 116 5.27 4.55 -17.63
CA ILE A 116 4.81 3.97 -16.37
C ILE A 116 4.82 5.09 -15.34
N MET A 117 3.65 5.47 -14.81
CA MET A 117 3.52 6.58 -13.89
C MET A 117 3.05 6.12 -12.52
N PHE A 118 3.82 6.47 -11.51
CA PHE A 118 3.45 6.38 -10.11
C PHE A 118 2.77 7.69 -9.70
N VAL A 119 1.63 7.59 -9.05
CA VAL A 119 0.85 8.74 -8.59
C VAL A 119 0.50 8.56 -7.12
N GLY A 120 0.93 9.48 -6.27
CA GLY A 120 0.61 9.40 -4.85
C GLY A 120 1.52 10.20 -3.94
N ASP A 121 1.75 9.68 -2.74
CA ASP A 121 2.54 10.32 -1.70
C ASP A 121 4.03 9.87 -1.74
N SER A 122 4.71 10.00 -0.62
CA SER A 122 6.12 9.61 -0.47
C SER A 122 6.37 8.11 -0.60
N LEU A 123 5.35 7.27 -0.42
CA LEU A 123 5.47 5.81 -0.64
C LEU A 123 5.50 5.49 -2.14
N SER A 124 4.79 6.27 -2.97
CA SER A 124 4.96 6.20 -4.45
C SER A 124 6.38 6.61 -4.86
N LEU A 125 6.97 7.63 -4.23
CA LEU A 125 8.37 8.01 -4.45
C LEU A 125 9.31 6.85 -4.04
N ASN A 126 9.08 6.24 -2.88
CA ASN A 126 9.87 5.14 -2.37
C ASN A 126 9.86 3.94 -3.36
N GLN A 127 8.68 3.56 -3.86
CA GLN A 127 8.54 2.50 -4.86
C GLN A 127 9.15 2.88 -6.21
N TRP A 128 8.92 4.11 -6.68
CA TRP A 128 9.48 4.62 -7.94
C TRP A 128 11.01 4.61 -7.93
N GLN A 129 11.65 5.08 -6.85
CA GLN A 129 13.11 5.06 -6.72
C GLN A 129 13.67 3.64 -6.65
N SER A 130 12.99 2.73 -5.94
CA SER A 130 13.33 1.31 -5.94
C SER A 130 13.33 0.75 -7.37
N LEU A 131 12.23 0.90 -8.13
CA LEU A 131 12.15 0.39 -9.50
C LEU A 131 13.21 1.02 -10.41
N THR A 132 13.40 2.32 -10.29
CA THR A 132 14.44 3.04 -11.07
C THR A 132 15.83 2.47 -10.80
N CYS A 133 16.16 2.21 -9.53
CA CYS A 133 17.45 1.64 -9.17
C CYS A 133 17.59 0.17 -9.61
N MET A 134 16.56 -0.65 -9.45
CA MET A 134 16.53 -2.02 -9.92
C MET A 134 16.81 -2.11 -11.43
N LEU A 135 16.18 -1.24 -12.21
CA LEU A 135 16.38 -1.18 -13.67
C LEU A 135 17.76 -0.63 -14.03
N TYR A 136 18.16 0.50 -13.43
CA TYR A 136 19.44 1.14 -13.71
C TYR A 136 20.62 0.19 -13.46
N THR A 137 20.58 -0.56 -12.35
CA THR A 137 21.64 -1.52 -12.03
C THR A 137 21.63 -2.78 -12.90
N SER A 138 20.48 -3.12 -13.52
CA SER A 138 20.37 -4.24 -14.47
C SER A 138 20.93 -3.90 -15.86
N VAL A 139 21.00 -2.61 -16.23
CA VAL A 139 21.51 -2.13 -17.53
C VAL A 139 22.47 -0.95 -17.33
N PRO A 140 23.62 -1.15 -16.66
CA PRO A 140 24.46 -0.06 -16.13
C PRO A 140 25.11 0.84 -17.21
N HIS A 141 25.09 0.43 -18.46
CA HIS A 141 25.68 1.18 -19.59
C HIS A 141 24.64 1.88 -20.46
N THR A 142 23.35 1.71 -20.15
CA THR A 142 22.26 2.36 -20.90
C THR A 142 22.20 3.84 -20.56
N ALA A 143 22.14 4.68 -21.59
CA ALA A 143 21.93 6.10 -21.42
C ALA A 143 20.53 6.40 -20.84
N TYR A 144 20.47 7.40 -19.97
CA TYR A 144 19.22 7.83 -19.35
C TYR A 144 19.14 9.35 -19.24
N THR A 145 17.92 9.85 -18.99
CA THR A 145 17.65 11.21 -18.56
C THR A 145 16.89 11.20 -17.25
N ASP A 146 17.21 12.13 -16.31
CA ASP A 146 16.47 12.37 -15.07
C ASP A 146 16.01 13.84 -15.07
N VAL A 147 14.72 14.06 -15.20
CA VAL A 147 14.10 15.38 -15.21
C VAL A 147 13.17 15.51 -14.03
N ARG A 148 13.39 16.50 -13.18
CA ARG A 148 12.58 16.77 -12.00
C ARG A 148 12.02 18.19 -12.09
N ARG A 149 10.67 18.31 -12.04
CA ARG A 149 9.96 19.60 -12.11
C ARG A 149 8.82 19.56 -11.11
N GLU A 150 8.89 20.41 -10.07
CA GLU A 150 7.86 20.53 -9.04
C GLU A 150 7.36 19.17 -8.52
N SER A 151 6.10 18.80 -8.87
CA SER A 151 5.50 17.54 -8.48
C SER A 151 5.76 16.37 -9.45
N LEU A 152 6.38 16.62 -10.61
CA LEU A 152 6.63 15.62 -11.66
C LEU A 152 8.12 15.30 -11.77
N SER A 153 8.45 14.02 -11.63
CA SER A 153 9.78 13.46 -11.93
C SER A 153 9.68 12.44 -13.06
N ILE A 154 10.64 12.45 -13.99
CA ILE A 154 10.67 11.55 -15.14
C ILE A 154 12.07 11.00 -15.30
N PHE A 155 12.22 9.68 -15.15
CA PHE A 155 13.46 8.97 -15.46
C PHE A 155 13.24 8.13 -16.72
N THR A 156 14.00 8.39 -17.78
CA THR A 156 13.84 7.74 -19.06
C THR A 156 15.10 6.94 -19.44
N PHE A 157 14.92 5.65 -19.68
CA PHE A 157 15.93 4.78 -20.31
C PHE A 157 15.87 4.98 -21.82
N THR A 158 16.78 5.77 -22.37
CA THR A 158 16.64 6.31 -23.74
C THR A 158 16.72 5.24 -24.83
N GLU A 159 17.56 4.22 -24.69
CA GLU A 159 17.68 3.13 -25.67
C GLU A 159 16.41 2.27 -25.76
N TYR A 160 15.69 2.15 -24.68
CA TYR A 160 14.42 1.44 -24.61
C TYR A 160 13.22 2.36 -24.83
N ASN A 161 13.42 3.68 -24.75
CA ASN A 161 12.34 4.68 -24.72
C ASN A 161 11.29 4.35 -23.64
N VAL A 162 11.75 3.92 -22.45
CA VAL A 162 10.89 3.62 -21.29
C VAL A 162 11.01 4.77 -20.31
N SER A 163 9.88 5.38 -19.97
CA SER A 163 9.83 6.46 -18.99
C SER A 163 9.14 6.00 -17.71
N LEU A 164 9.89 6.06 -16.60
CA LEU A 164 9.34 5.93 -15.25
C LEU A 164 9.02 7.32 -14.72
N MET A 165 7.74 7.58 -14.49
CA MET A 165 7.25 8.88 -14.05
C MET A 165 6.76 8.79 -12.61
N LEU A 166 6.96 9.85 -11.85
CA LEU A 166 6.36 10.04 -10.53
C LEU A 166 5.62 11.37 -10.52
N PHE A 167 4.36 11.35 -10.17
CA PHE A 167 3.57 12.54 -9.91
C PHE A 167 3.12 12.57 -8.45
N ARG A 168 3.61 13.58 -7.71
CA ARG A 168 3.25 13.73 -6.29
C ARG A 168 1.86 14.32 -6.17
N TYR A 169 0.88 13.47 -5.81
CA TYR A 169 -0.51 13.83 -5.64
C TYR A 169 -1.13 13.01 -4.50
N ALA A 170 -0.73 13.35 -3.29
CA ALA A 170 -0.84 12.51 -2.10
C ALA A 170 -2.26 12.09 -1.72
N PHE A 171 -3.27 12.91 -2.04
CA PHE A 171 -4.66 12.66 -1.66
C PHE A 171 -5.50 12.04 -2.77
N LEU A 172 -4.99 11.99 -4.01
CA LEU A 172 -5.72 11.64 -5.23
C LEU A 172 -6.97 12.50 -5.46
N VAL A 173 -7.07 13.62 -4.75
CA VAL A 173 -8.05 14.70 -4.89
C VAL A 173 -7.34 16.03 -4.70
N ASP A 174 -7.98 17.14 -5.10
CA ASP A 174 -7.35 18.44 -5.08
C ASP A 174 -7.24 19.05 -3.68
N ILE A 175 -6.14 19.76 -3.47
CA ILE A 175 -5.99 20.71 -2.38
C ILE A 175 -5.84 22.10 -3.00
N VAL A 176 -6.68 23.04 -2.61
CA VAL A 176 -6.76 24.37 -3.24
C VAL A 176 -6.64 25.45 -2.17
N ALA A 177 -5.82 26.47 -2.45
CA ALA A 177 -5.76 27.67 -1.63
C ALA A 177 -6.98 28.57 -1.96
N GLU A 178 -7.83 28.80 -0.98
CA GLU A 178 -9.00 29.68 -1.04
C GLU A 178 -8.85 30.82 -0.04
N LYS A 179 -9.78 31.80 -0.05
CA LYS A 179 -9.77 32.93 0.90
C LYS A 179 -9.84 32.48 2.37
N ILE A 180 -10.47 31.33 2.63
CA ILE A 180 -10.65 30.77 3.98
C ILE A 180 -9.44 29.93 4.42
N GLY A 181 -8.50 29.63 3.54
CA GLY A 181 -7.33 28.77 3.80
C GLY A 181 -7.17 27.70 2.73
N ARG A 182 -6.38 26.67 3.05
CA ARG A 182 -6.17 25.50 2.20
C ARG A 182 -7.34 24.55 2.35
N VAL A 183 -7.98 24.19 1.26
CA VAL A 183 -9.18 23.35 1.24
C VAL A 183 -8.88 22.04 0.54
N LEU A 184 -9.04 20.92 1.26
CA LEU A 184 -9.00 19.57 0.68
C LEU A 184 -10.39 19.26 0.12
N LYS A 185 -10.50 19.20 -1.22
CA LYS A 185 -11.76 19.01 -1.94
C LYS A 185 -11.98 17.53 -2.27
N LEU A 186 -12.83 16.86 -1.50
CA LEU A 186 -13.03 15.40 -1.62
C LEU A 186 -13.67 14.97 -2.95
N ASP A 187 -14.31 15.88 -3.66
CA ASP A 187 -15.04 15.65 -4.91
C ASP A 187 -14.39 16.32 -6.14
N SER A 188 -13.15 16.82 -6.01
CA SER A 188 -12.39 17.48 -7.09
C SER A 188 -11.08 16.74 -7.39
N ILE A 189 -10.77 16.56 -8.69
CA ILE A 189 -9.60 15.81 -9.17
C ILE A 189 -9.00 16.47 -10.43
N GLN A 190 -8.88 17.79 -10.46
CA GLN A 190 -8.40 18.56 -11.60
C GLN A 190 -6.94 18.29 -11.96
N GLY A 191 -6.11 17.93 -10.94
CA GLY A 191 -4.71 17.55 -11.11
C GLY A 191 -4.49 16.29 -11.96
N SER A 192 -5.55 15.51 -12.21
CA SER A 192 -5.52 14.26 -12.96
C SER A 192 -5.18 14.37 -14.45
N LYS A 193 -5.22 15.57 -15.04
CA LYS A 193 -4.95 15.79 -16.48
C LYS A 193 -3.57 15.24 -16.91
N ILE A 194 -2.59 15.27 -16.01
CA ILE A 194 -1.23 14.80 -16.25
C ILE A 194 -1.13 13.26 -16.36
N TRP A 195 -2.12 12.52 -15.88
CA TRP A 195 -2.12 11.05 -15.92
C TRP A 195 -2.49 10.50 -17.30
N GLN A 196 -3.11 11.33 -18.13
CA GLN A 196 -3.53 10.94 -19.49
C GLN A 196 -2.30 10.64 -20.36
N GLY A 197 -2.40 9.55 -21.11
CA GLY A 197 -1.33 9.10 -22.01
C GLY A 197 -0.23 8.26 -21.34
N ALA A 198 -0.38 7.90 -20.07
CA ALA A 198 0.43 6.85 -19.46
C ALA A 198 -0.10 5.46 -19.86
N ASP A 199 0.81 4.51 -20.14
CA ASP A 199 0.45 3.13 -20.46
C ASP A 199 0.16 2.30 -19.21
N THR A 200 0.78 2.68 -18.10
CA THR A 200 0.55 2.08 -16.79
C THR A 200 0.48 3.18 -15.73
N LEU A 201 -0.58 3.14 -14.92
CA LEU A 201 -0.80 4.03 -13.78
C LEU A 201 -0.76 3.20 -12.50
N ILE A 202 0.04 3.62 -11.53
CA ILE A 202 0.17 2.96 -10.23
C ILE A 202 -0.14 4.01 -9.17
N PHE A 203 -1.28 3.86 -8.52
CA PHE A 203 -1.78 4.81 -7.53
C PHE A 203 -1.48 4.34 -6.12
N ASN A 204 -1.20 5.28 -5.24
CA ASN A 204 -1.07 5.09 -3.79
C ASN A 204 -1.56 6.35 -3.07
N SER A 205 -2.21 6.15 -1.93
CA SER A 205 -2.60 7.26 -1.04
C SER A 205 -2.93 6.70 0.34
N TRP A 206 -2.46 7.32 1.41
CA TRP A 206 -2.92 7.09 2.78
C TRP A 206 -2.16 7.95 3.79
N HIS A 207 -0.81 7.92 3.81
CA HIS A 207 -0.02 8.48 4.93
C HIS A 207 -0.30 9.96 5.19
N TRP A 208 -0.53 10.74 4.15
CA TRP A 208 -0.82 12.18 4.30
C TRP A 208 -2.20 12.46 4.89
N TRP A 209 -3.14 11.52 4.80
CA TRP A 209 -4.45 11.64 5.47
C TRP A 209 -4.32 11.60 7.00
N LEU A 210 -3.25 11.01 7.54
CA LEU A 210 -2.97 10.91 8.97
C LEU A 210 -2.38 12.17 9.58
N HIS A 211 -1.95 13.14 8.77
CA HIS A 211 -1.33 14.35 9.27
C HIS A 211 -2.30 15.18 10.11
N THR A 212 -1.79 15.70 11.25
CA THR A 212 -2.53 16.54 12.20
C THR A 212 -1.69 17.75 12.62
N GLY A 213 -2.33 18.76 13.17
CA GLY A 213 -1.70 19.94 13.68
C GLY A 213 -0.87 20.67 12.62
N ARG A 214 0.38 20.99 12.91
CA ARG A 214 1.26 21.75 11.99
C ARG A 214 1.62 20.98 10.71
N LYS A 215 1.56 19.66 10.73
CA LYS A 215 1.86 18.81 9.57
C LYS A 215 0.64 18.64 8.65
N GLN A 216 -0.58 19.00 9.10
CA GLN A 216 -1.80 18.89 8.30
C GLN A 216 -1.76 19.89 7.13
N PRO A 217 -1.82 19.43 5.87
CA PRO A 217 -1.66 20.30 4.71
C PRO A 217 -2.95 21.04 4.31
N TRP A 218 -4.05 20.84 5.01
CA TRP A 218 -5.34 21.54 4.79
C TRP A 218 -5.81 22.23 6.07
N ASP A 219 -6.60 23.27 5.90
CA ASP A 219 -7.26 24.01 6.98
C ASP A 219 -8.76 23.67 7.08
N TYR A 220 -9.33 23.21 5.95
CA TYR A 220 -10.70 22.77 5.80
C TYR A 220 -10.79 21.58 4.86
N ILE A 221 -11.82 20.75 5.04
CA ILE A 221 -12.25 19.70 4.11
C ILE A 221 -13.57 20.14 3.48
N GLN A 222 -13.69 20.01 2.15
CA GLN A 222 -14.92 20.30 1.41
C GLN A 222 -15.51 19.03 0.81
N GLU A 223 -16.84 18.87 0.97
CA GLU A 223 -17.64 17.86 0.29
C GLU A 223 -18.90 18.55 -0.26
N GLY A 224 -19.07 18.58 -1.57
CA GLY A 224 -20.09 19.38 -2.23
C GLY A 224 -19.97 20.86 -1.86
N ASN A 225 -21.04 21.42 -1.34
CA ASN A 225 -21.09 22.81 -0.86
C ASN A 225 -20.80 22.98 0.63
N LYS A 226 -20.41 21.90 1.34
CA LYS A 226 -20.19 21.92 2.78
C LYS A 226 -18.71 21.95 3.11
N TYR A 227 -18.36 22.80 4.08
CA TYR A 227 -17.00 22.89 4.62
C TYR A 227 -16.99 22.34 6.04
N TYR A 228 -15.94 21.57 6.35
CA TYR A 228 -15.69 20.96 7.65
C TYR A 228 -14.31 21.41 8.14
N LYS A 229 -14.19 21.71 9.45
CA LYS A 229 -12.87 21.95 10.06
C LYS A 229 -12.00 20.72 10.01
N ASP A 230 -12.62 19.57 10.26
CA ASP A 230 -12.00 18.26 10.21
C ASP A 230 -13.06 17.16 10.00
N MET A 231 -12.61 15.95 9.66
CA MET A 231 -13.46 14.80 9.40
C MET A 231 -12.71 13.54 9.85
N ASP A 232 -13.45 12.48 10.19
CA ASP A 232 -12.84 11.16 10.38
C ASP A 232 -11.97 10.78 9.18
N ARG A 233 -10.74 10.38 9.44
CA ARG A 233 -9.72 10.18 8.41
C ARG A 233 -10.10 9.06 7.43
N LEU A 234 -10.67 7.97 7.93
CA LEU A 234 -11.10 6.85 7.10
C LEU A 234 -12.32 7.22 6.25
N ALA A 235 -13.23 8.03 6.79
CA ALA A 235 -14.39 8.53 6.05
C ALA A 235 -13.95 9.50 4.93
N ALA A 236 -13.08 10.46 5.25
CA ALA A 236 -12.53 11.40 4.26
C ALA A 236 -11.75 10.65 3.16
N TYR A 237 -10.93 9.69 3.53
CA TYR A 237 -10.16 8.84 2.62
C TYR A 237 -11.08 8.06 1.66
N GLU A 238 -12.11 7.38 2.17
CA GLU A 238 -13.07 6.63 1.34
C GLU A 238 -13.79 7.54 0.33
N LYS A 239 -14.14 8.77 0.74
CA LYS A 239 -14.74 9.77 -0.16
C LYS A 239 -13.76 10.21 -1.27
N GLY A 240 -12.53 10.53 -0.92
CA GLY A 240 -11.48 10.86 -1.87
C GLY A 240 -11.19 9.72 -2.86
N LEU A 241 -11.06 8.49 -2.35
CA LEU A 241 -10.92 7.30 -3.19
C LEU A 241 -12.11 7.08 -4.12
N SER A 242 -13.33 7.39 -3.66
CA SER A 242 -14.52 7.27 -4.51
C SER A 242 -14.51 8.27 -5.64
N THR A 243 -13.95 9.46 -5.45
CA THR A 243 -13.74 10.46 -6.50
C THR A 243 -12.68 10.00 -7.51
N TRP A 244 -11.57 9.45 -7.02
CA TRP A 244 -10.54 8.84 -7.87
C TRP A 244 -11.12 7.66 -8.68
N ALA A 245 -11.90 6.78 -8.07
CA ALA A 245 -12.52 5.64 -8.74
C ALA A 245 -13.46 6.08 -9.87
N LYS A 246 -14.30 7.09 -9.62
CA LYS A 246 -15.17 7.71 -10.65
C LYS A 246 -14.35 8.27 -11.82
N TRP A 247 -13.21 8.90 -11.50
CA TRP A 247 -12.31 9.40 -12.53
C TRP A 247 -11.76 8.26 -13.40
N VAL A 248 -11.27 7.18 -12.80
CA VAL A 248 -10.79 6.00 -13.53
C VAL A 248 -11.90 5.42 -14.40
N ASP A 249 -13.09 5.20 -13.83
CA ASP A 249 -14.24 4.66 -14.56
C ASP A 249 -14.69 5.53 -15.74
N SER A 250 -14.48 6.86 -15.64
CA SER A 250 -14.89 7.80 -16.69
C SER A 250 -13.82 8.04 -17.76
N ASN A 251 -12.54 8.03 -17.40
CA ASN A 251 -11.46 8.58 -18.24
C ASN A 251 -10.44 7.56 -18.74
N VAL A 252 -10.35 6.37 -18.12
CA VAL A 252 -9.37 5.36 -18.52
C VAL A 252 -9.95 4.42 -19.57
N ASP A 253 -9.21 4.19 -20.65
CA ASP A 253 -9.46 3.11 -21.61
C ASP A 253 -8.60 1.90 -21.20
N PRO A 254 -9.20 0.81 -20.69
CA PRO A 254 -8.44 -0.35 -20.22
C PRO A 254 -7.73 -1.15 -21.32
N SER A 255 -8.06 -0.89 -22.59
CA SER A 255 -7.32 -1.47 -23.73
C SER A 255 -5.97 -0.79 -23.97
N ARG A 256 -5.78 0.43 -23.44
CA ARG A 256 -4.58 1.27 -23.65
C ARG A 256 -3.79 1.49 -22.37
N THR A 257 -4.48 1.62 -21.23
CA THR A 257 -3.87 1.97 -19.94
C THR A 257 -4.22 0.93 -18.89
N ARG A 258 -3.20 0.30 -18.31
CA ARG A 258 -3.36 -0.56 -17.12
C ARG A 258 -3.34 0.29 -15.87
N VAL A 259 -4.26 0.01 -14.95
CA VAL A 259 -4.36 0.71 -13.68
C VAL A 259 -4.10 -0.25 -12.53
N PHE A 260 -3.16 0.15 -11.67
CA PHE A 260 -2.86 -0.52 -10.41
C PHE A 260 -3.17 0.42 -9.25
N PHE A 261 -3.64 -0.15 -8.15
CA PHE A 261 -3.65 0.51 -6.85
C PHE A 261 -2.72 -0.27 -5.93
N GLN A 262 -1.69 0.39 -5.41
CA GLN A 262 -0.80 -0.20 -4.43
C GLN A 262 -1.53 -0.28 -3.09
N GLY A 263 -1.57 -1.46 -2.49
CA GLY A 263 -2.09 -1.67 -1.14
C GLY A 263 -1.40 -0.75 -0.13
N VAL A 264 -2.10 -0.45 0.93
CA VAL A 264 -1.63 0.49 1.94
C VAL A 264 -0.31 0.03 2.56
N SER A 265 0.73 0.84 2.45
CA SER A 265 1.98 0.60 3.19
C SER A 265 1.74 0.88 4.67
N PRO A 266 2.01 -0.07 5.58
CA PRO A 266 1.83 0.17 7.01
C PRO A 266 2.93 1.05 7.58
N ASP A 267 2.66 1.64 8.73
CA ASP A 267 3.69 2.09 9.65
C ASP A 267 3.90 1.06 10.79
N HIS A 268 5.03 1.18 11.50
CA HIS A 268 5.36 0.32 12.65
C HIS A 268 5.65 1.21 13.87
N MET A 269 4.59 1.87 14.37
CA MET A 269 4.64 2.81 15.48
C MET A 269 4.21 2.24 16.83
N ASN A 270 3.72 1.00 16.86
CA ASN A 270 3.23 0.36 18.09
C ASN A 270 3.58 -1.14 18.12
N GLY A 271 4.48 -1.54 19.00
CA GLY A 271 4.95 -2.91 19.12
C GLY A 271 3.87 -3.93 19.48
N SER A 272 2.76 -3.49 20.05
CA SER A 272 1.62 -4.38 20.32
C SER A 272 1.04 -5.00 19.06
N ASP A 273 1.17 -4.31 17.90
CA ASP A 273 0.64 -4.77 16.63
C ASP A 273 1.40 -6.00 16.08
N TRP A 274 2.61 -6.26 16.59
CA TRP A 274 3.41 -7.44 16.23
C TRP A 274 3.85 -8.27 17.46
N ASN A 275 3.04 -8.23 18.53
CA ASN A 275 3.24 -9.00 19.77
C ASN A 275 4.51 -8.64 20.57
N GLU A 276 5.02 -7.43 20.44
CA GLU A 276 6.14 -6.90 21.23
C GLU A 276 5.73 -5.60 21.95
N PRO A 277 4.81 -5.63 22.93
CA PRO A 277 4.25 -4.42 23.54
C PRO A 277 5.28 -3.52 24.23
N GLN A 278 6.47 -4.02 24.55
CA GLN A 278 7.59 -3.24 25.06
C GLN A 278 8.30 -2.41 23.96
N ALA A 279 8.15 -2.77 22.70
CA ALA A 279 8.69 -1.99 21.58
C ALA A 279 7.77 -0.79 21.29
N LYS A 280 8.31 0.42 21.44
CA LYS A 280 7.52 1.64 21.22
C LYS A 280 7.26 1.92 19.73
N ASN A 281 8.16 1.45 18.87
CA ASN A 281 8.13 1.69 17.42
C ASN A 281 9.13 0.76 16.69
N CYS A 282 9.41 1.01 15.42
CA CYS A 282 10.34 0.23 14.60
C CYS A 282 11.82 0.33 15.00
N GLN A 283 12.18 1.15 16.00
CA GLN A 283 13.57 1.31 16.44
C GLN A 283 14.15 -0.02 16.93
N ALA A 284 15.39 -0.29 16.54
CA ALA A 284 16.12 -1.50 16.90
C ALA A 284 15.52 -2.82 16.36
N GLN A 285 14.48 -2.78 15.52
CA GLN A 285 13.97 -3.96 14.86
C GLN A 285 14.93 -4.42 13.76
N LYS A 286 15.33 -5.72 13.79
CA LYS A 286 16.35 -6.28 12.89
C LYS A 286 15.86 -7.45 12.06
N GLN A 287 14.67 -7.97 12.37
CA GLN A 287 14.11 -9.16 11.74
C GLN A 287 12.62 -8.94 11.42
N PRO A 288 12.10 -9.57 10.36
CA PRO A 288 10.68 -9.55 10.07
C PRO A 288 9.87 -10.22 11.18
N VAL A 289 8.57 -10.00 11.19
CA VAL A 289 7.62 -10.88 11.86
C VAL A 289 7.57 -12.17 11.05
N PHE A 290 7.97 -13.27 11.66
CA PHE A 290 7.97 -14.58 10.99
C PHE A 290 6.55 -15.16 10.88
N GLY A 291 6.31 -15.89 9.81
CA GLY A 291 5.01 -16.48 9.49
C GLY A 291 4.26 -15.70 8.41
N SER A 292 3.04 -16.13 8.14
CA SER A 292 2.19 -15.63 7.05
C SER A 292 1.02 -14.76 7.53
N ARG A 293 0.99 -14.41 8.83
CA ARG A 293 -0.08 -13.62 9.45
C ARG A 293 0.49 -12.52 10.32
N TYR A 294 -0.14 -11.37 10.25
CA TYR A 294 0.17 -10.25 11.12
C TYR A 294 -0.82 -10.19 12.29
N SER A 295 -0.31 -10.05 13.51
CA SER A 295 -1.14 -10.10 14.74
C SER A 295 -2.05 -8.89 14.91
N GLY A 296 -1.65 -7.72 14.38
CA GLY A 296 -2.45 -6.50 14.39
C GLY A 296 -3.68 -6.54 13.46
N GLY A 297 -3.83 -7.62 12.68
CA GLY A 297 -4.98 -7.80 11.79
C GLY A 297 -4.92 -6.96 10.51
N PRO A 298 -6.03 -6.88 9.75
CA PRO A 298 -6.13 -6.11 8.52
C PRO A 298 -5.99 -4.61 8.78
N HIS A 299 -5.25 -3.92 7.92
CA HIS A 299 -5.11 -2.47 8.03
C HIS A 299 -6.44 -1.75 7.71
N PRO A 300 -6.96 -0.85 8.58
CA PRO A 300 -8.29 -0.24 8.37
C PRO A 300 -8.44 0.52 7.05
N ALA A 301 -7.39 1.22 6.61
CA ALA A 301 -7.41 1.93 5.32
C ALA A 301 -7.41 0.97 4.12
N GLU A 302 -6.77 -0.20 4.23
CA GLU A 302 -6.80 -1.23 3.19
C GLU A 302 -8.23 -1.77 2.97
N ILE A 303 -9.01 -1.89 4.05
CA ILE A 303 -10.43 -2.28 3.94
C ILE A 303 -11.19 -1.24 3.10
N LYS A 304 -10.89 0.07 3.27
CA LYS A 304 -11.50 1.13 2.47
C LYS A 304 -11.11 1.04 0.99
N VAL A 305 -9.83 0.77 0.72
CA VAL A 305 -9.34 0.54 -0.66
C VAL A 305 -10.12 -0.60 -1.31
N ARG A 306 -10.18 -1.78 -0.68
CA ARG A 306 -10.90 -2.94 -1.21
C ARG A 306 -12.38 -2.67 -1.45
N ASN A 307 -13.04 -1.97 -0.53
CA ASN A 307 -14.44 -1.60 -0.67
C ASN A 307 -14.68 -0.67 -1.86
N VAL A 308 -13.78 0.27 -2.12
CA VAL A 308 -13.89 1.16 -3.29
C VAL A 308 -13.62 0.40 -4.57
N LEU A 309 -12.53 -0.38 -4.63
CA LEU A 309 -12.17 -1.17 -5.83
C LEU A 309 -13.26 -2.17 -6.22
N SER A 310 -13.93 -2.81 -5.24
CA SER A 310 -15.01 -3.77 -5.51
C SER A 310 -16.24 -3.18 -6.19
N ARG A 311 -16.41 -1.84 -6.16
CA ARG A 311 -17.54 -1.13 -6.77
C ARG A 311 -17.20 -0.52 -8.13
N MET A 312 -15.92 -0.59 -8.56
CA MET A 312 -15.48 -0.02 -9.83
C MET A 312 -15.96 -0.85 -11.03
N VAL A 313 -16.20 -0.16 -12.12
CA VAL A 313 -16.64 -0.78 -13.38
C VAL A 313 -15.43 -1.20 -14.21
N LYS A 314 -14.41 -0.34 -14.28
CA LYS A 314 -13.19 -0.65 -15.02
C LYS A 314 -12.20 -1.45 -14.17
N PRO A 315 -11.42 -2.36 -14.78
CA PRO A 315 -10.47 -3.18 -14.04
C PRO A 315 -9.36 -2.32 -13.44
N VAL A 316 -9.15 -2.48 -12.14
CA VAL A 316 -8.01 -1.97 -11.39
C VAL A 316 -7.38 -3.14 -10.64
N TYR A 317 -6.07 -3.33 -10.84
CA TYR A 317 -5.33 -4.40 -10.17
C TYR A 317 -4.86 -3.91 -8.80
N LEU A 318 -5.29 -4.58 -7.73
CA LEU A 318 -4.74 -4.34 -6.40
C LEU A 318 -3.37 -5.02 -6.29
N LEU A 319 -2.31 -4.23 -6.13
CA LEU A 319 -1.02 -4.74 -5.64
C LEU A 319 -1.14 -4.88 -4.13
N ASP A 320 -1.58 -6.05 -3.68
CA ASP A 320 -1.95 -6.34 -2.28
C ASP A 320 -0.72 -6.49 -1.37
N VAL A 321 0.08 -5.44 -1.31
CA VAL A 321 1.38 -5.43 -0.60
C VAL A 321 1.26 -5.14 0.90
N THR A 322 0.05 -4.88 1.41
CA THR A 322 -0.16 -4.45 2.80
C THR A 322 0.32 -5.50 3.80
N MET A 323 -0.19 -6.73 3.73
CA MET A 323 0.13 -7.77 4.70
C MET A 323 1.62 -8.15 4.67
N LEU A 324 2.21 -8.35 3.47
CA LEU A 324 3.63 -8.66 3.37
C LEU A 324 4.52 -7.54 3.92
N SER A 325 4.08 -6.29 3.80
CA SER A 325 4.76 -5.13 4.36
C SER A 325 4.59 -5.03 5.87
N GLN A 326 3.40 -5.34 6.42
CA GLN A 326 3.18 -5.43 7.87
C GLN A 326 4.13 -6.41 8.57
N LEU A 327 4.58 -7.44 7.88
CA LEU A 327 5.57 -8.39 8.42
C LEU A 327 7.00 -7.83 8.47
N ARG A 328 7.28 -6.62 7.96
CA ARG A 328 8.63 -6.08 7.78
C ARG A 328 8.93 -4.89 8.69
N LYS A 329 8.62 -5.02 10.00
CA LYS A 329 8.97 -4.04 11.03
C LYS A 329 10.45 -3.62 11.02
N ASP A 330 11.32 -4.46 10.47
CA ASP A 330 12.77 -4.29 10.35
C ASP A 330 13.22 -3.42 9.17
N GLY A 331 12.31 -3.17 8.19
CA GLY A 331 12.66 -2.57 6.91
C GLY A 331 12.70 -1.03 6.89
N HIS A 332 12.30 -0.36 7.97
CA HIS A 332 12.18 1.09 8.02
C HIS A 332 13.50 1.82 8.26
N PRO A 333 13.62 3.08 7.81
CA PRO A 333 14.78 3.91 8.10
C PRO A 333 15.01 4.15 9.58
N SER A 334 13.96 4.22 10.39
CA SER A 334 14.09 4.49 11.83
C SER A 334 14.89 5.78 12.07
N VAL A 335 15.96 5.72 12.86
CA VAL A 335 16.87 6.86 13.09
C VAL A 335 17.84 7.12 11.92
N TYR A 336 17.83 6.29 10.88
CA TYR A 336 18.68 6.41 9.70
C TYR A 336 17.97 7.02 8.48
N GLY A 337 16.85 7.72 8.69
CA GLY A 337 16.15 8.52 7.69
C GLY A 337 16.85 9.85 7.38
N SER A 338 16.12 10.86 6.94
CA SER A 338 16.63 12.12 6.41
C SER A 338 17.54 12.93 7.36
N GLY A 339 18.74 12.43 7.56
CA GLY A 339 19.82 13.18 8.22
C GLY A 339 20.01 12.89 9.68
N GLY A 340 19.48 11.81 10.18
CA GLY A 340 19.79 11.26 11.50
C GLY A 340 19.14 12.01 12.67
N HIS A 341 18.57 11.26 13.57
CA HIS A 341 18.38 11.56 14.99
C HIS A 341 17.22 12.45 15.44
N LEU A 342 16.58 13.25 14.61
CA LEU A 342 15.53 14.15 15.10
C LEU A 342 14.12 13.62 14.86
N ASP A 343 13.91 12.82 13.82
CA ASP A 343 12.60 12.23 13.51
C ASP A 343 12.71 10.72 13.30
N MET A 344 11.94 9.95 14.07
CA MET A 344 11.80 8.50 13.90
C MET A 344 10.96 8.20 12.67
N ASP A 345 11.53 7.56 11.66
CA ASP A 345 10.82 7.17 10.45
C ASP A 345 10.50 5.68 10.42
N CYS A 346 9.27 5.34 10.81
CA CYS A 346 8.72 3.99 10.77
C CYS A 346 7.62 3.84 9.72
N SER A 347 7.56 4.72 8.74
CA SER A 347 6.55 4.74 7.66
C SER A 347 7.14 4.57 6.26
N HIS A 348 8.33 5.09 6.00
CA HIS A 348 9.06 4.82 4.76
C HIS A 348 9.91 3.55 4.86
N TRP A 349 10.52 3.17 3.75
CA TRP A 349 11.34 1.95 3.64
C TRP A 349 12.75 2.27 3.21
N CYS A 350 13.71 1.60 3.83
CA CYS A 350 15.08 1.61 3.33
C CYS A 350 15.14 1.05 1.91
N LEU A 351 15.97 1.63 1.07
CA LEU A 351 16.36 1.10 -0.22
C LEU A 351 17.83 0.65 -0.16
N ALA A 352 18.14 -0.52 -0.65
CA ALA A 352 17.28 -1.63 -1.08
C ALA A 352 16.40 -2.15 0.08
N GLY A 353 15.25 -2.77 -0.23
CA GLY A 353 14.37 -3.26 0.82
C GLY A 353 12.97 -3.66 0.35
N VAL A 354 11.97 -3.41 1.17
CA VAL A 354 10.58 -3.85 0.94
C VAL A 354 9.99 -3.37 -0.39
N PRO A 355 10.22 -2.13 -0.86
CA PRO A 355 9.72 -1.68 -2.15
C PRO A 355 10.26 -2.47 -3.35
N ASP A 356 11.41 -3.11 -3.22
CA ASP A 356 11.96 -3.98 -4.29
C ASP A 356 11.06 -5.20 -4.50
N THR A 357 10.48 -5.73 -3.41
CA THR A 357 9.51 -6.83 -3.49
C THR A 357 8.18 -6.37 -4.12
N TRP A 358 7.71 -5.14 -3.81
CA TRP A 358 6.53 -4.59 -4.48
C TRP A 358 6.74 -4.52 -6.01
N ASN A 359 7.92 -4.07 -6.42
CA ASN A 359 8.29 -3.97 -7.84
C ASN A 359 8.53 -5.33 -8.48
N GLN A 360 9.02 -6.31 -7.73
CA GLN A 360 9.15 -7.69 -8.20
C GLN A 360 7.78 -8.32 -8.47
N ILE A 361 6.80 -8.08 -7.59
CA ILE A 361 5.40 -8.51 -7.79
C ILE A 361 4.77 -7.76 -8.97
N LEU A 362 4.98 -6.44 -9.06
CA LEU A 362 4.53 -5.65 -10.22
C LEU A 362 5.08 -6.22 -11.54
N TYR A 363 6.38 -6.52 -11.59
CA TYR A 363 7.02 -7.15 -12.76
C TYR A 363 6.37 -8.50 -13.11
N ALA A 364 6.18 -9.38 -12.11
CA ALA A 364 5.55 -10.67 -12.32
C ALA A 364 4.11 -10.51 -12.86
N THR A 365 3.33 -9.57 -12.32
CA THR A 365 1.97 -9.29 -12.76
C THR A 365 1.93 -8.71 -14.18
N LEU A 366 2.83 -7.77 -14.50
CA LEU A 366 2.93 -7.20 -15.86
C LEU A 366 3.37 -8.23 -16.91
N SER A 367 4.08 -9.28 -16.48
CA SER A 367 4.60 -10.33 -17.39
C SER A 367 3.58 -11.42 -17.71
N GLN A 368 2.46 -11.50 -16.95
CA GLN A 368 1.39 -12.49 -17.18
C GLN A 368 0.38 -12.05 -18.25
N HIS A 369 0.43 -10.80 -18.65
CA HIS A 369 -0.50 -10.15 -19.59
C HIS A 369 0.26 -9.43 -20.71
#